data_bbc44b74826ced250b6f7420d783a73a
#
_entry.id   bbc44b74826ced250b6f7420d783a73a
#
_cell.length_a   1.000
_cell.length_b   1.000
_cell.length_c   1.000
_cell.angle_alpha   90.00
_cell.angle_beta   90.00
_cell.angle_gamma   90.00
#
_symmetry.space_group_name_H-M   'P 1'
#
loop_
_entity.id
_entity.type
_entity.pdbx_description
1 polymer ?
#
loop_
_entity_poly.entity_id
_entity_poly.type
_entity_poly.pdbx_seq_one_letter_code
_entity_poly.pdbx_strand_id
1 'polypeptide(L)'
;ASIPLGINIQYNCVEYEWALACAIGAKFIRVEAFVENRAGAHGVVYATAAELMRLKALYPSETMIFADINAKHTTPLTNQPISLSVKEAIECGADALILTGTRTGVNPCIEDIVEVKELTSDTPILLGSGINMANAAKYYESADGAIIGSSLKEDGDVFKRIDESRVKFFMKAVGSCQSYAKSQS
;
A
#
# COMPACT_ATOMS: atom_id res chain seq x y z
N ALA A 1 19.64 9.00 0.12
CA ALA A 1 19.28 8.01 1.13
C ALA A 1 19.80 6.66 0.69
N SER A 2 20.19 5.79 1.63
CA SER A 2 20.63 4.43 1.34
C SER A 2 19.47 3.45 1.13
N ILE A 3 18.23 3.87 1.41
CA ILE A 3 17.00 3.12 1.23
C ILE A 3 16.14 3.75 0.12
N PRO A 4 15.32 2.97 -0.60
CA PRO A 4 14.37 3.49 -1.56
C PRO A 4 13.41 4.48 -0.92
N LEU A 5 13.15 5.61 -1.60
CA LEU A 5 12.18 6.60 -1.17
C LEU A 5 10.90 6.44 -1.98
N GLY A 6 9.76 6.44 -1.30
CA GLY A 6 8.43 6.49 -1.91
C GLY A 6 7.69 7.77 -1.53
N ILE A 7 6.68 8.11 -2.33
CA ILE A 7 5.82 9.28 -2.13
C ILE A 7 4.38 8.83 -2.00
N ASN A 8 3.62 9.53 -1.17
CA ASN A 8 2.17 9.48 -1.14
C ASN A 8 1.63 10.89 -0.93
N ILE A 9 0.86 11.38 -1.89
CA ILE A 9 0.05 12.60 -1.78
C ILE A 9 -1.41 12.18 -1.84
N GLN A 10 -2.14 12.40 -0.74
CA GLN A 10 -3.49 11.88 -0.57
C GLN A 10 -4.47 12.47 -1.60
N TYR A 11 -5.32 11.64 -2.10
CA TYR A 11 -6.51 11.83 -2.95
C TYR A 11 -6.48 12.97 -3.99
N ASN A 12 -6.88 12.66 -5.22
CA ASN A 12 -7.07 13.62 -6.31
C ASN A 12 -5.85 14.50 -6.62
N CYS A 13 -4.63 14.03 -6.31
CA CYS A 13 -3.38 14.77 -6.45
C CYS A 13 -2.31 14.03 -7.26
N VAL A 14 -2.72 13.08 -8.10
CA VAL A 14 -1.80 12.18 -8.82
C VAL A 14 -0.82 12.92 -9.74
N GLU A 15 -1.24 14.05 -10.29
CA GLU A 15 -0.40 14.91 -11.13
C GLU A 15 0.80 15.47 -10.34
N TYR A 16 0.54 16.00 -9.14
CA TYR A 16 1.61 16.51 -8.25
C TYR A 16 2.48 15.38 -7.72
N GLU A 17 1.87 14.24 -7.40
CA GLU A 17 2.57 13.06 -6.90
C GLU A 17 3.56 12.52 -7.93
N TRP A 18 3.11 12.36 -9.19
CA TRP A 18 3.97 11.92 -10.28
C TRP A 18 5.09 12.91 -10.58
N ALA A 19 4.76 14.21 -10.66
CA ALA A 19 5.74 15.26 -10.91
C ALA A 19 6.82 15.30 -9.81
N LEU A 20 6.42 15.21 -8.53
CA LEU A 20 7.37 15.19 -7.41
C LEU A 20 8.23 13.91 -7.45
N ALA A 21 7.62 12.77 -7.73
CA ALA A 21 8.34 11.49 -7.82
C ALA A 21 9.43 11.54 -8.89
N CYS A 22 9.11 12.06 -10.08
CA CYS A 22 10.07 12.26 -11.15
C CYS A 22 11.20 13.23 -10.75
N ALA A 23 10.83 14.35 -10.12
CA ALA A 23 11.80 15.41 -9.76
C ALA A 23 12.85 14.94 -8.74
N ILE A 24 12.50 14.08 -7.80
CA ILE A 24 13.42 13.61 -6.74
C ILE A 24 13.95 12.18 -6.98
N GLY A 25 13.53 11.52 -8.06
CA GLY A 25 13.91 10.15 -8.35
C GLY A 25 13.35 9.13 -7.35
N ALA A 26 12.10 9.32 -6.90
CA ALA A 26 11.42 8.39 -6.02
C ALA A 26 11.29 7.02 -6.70
N LYS A 27 11.36 5.95 -5.91
CA LYS A 27 11.29 4.57 -6.44
C LYS A 27 9.87 4.07 -6.61
N PHE A 28 8.92 4.64 -5.86
CA PHE A 28 7.51 4.32 -5.98
C PHE A 28 6.64 5.48 -5.53
N ILE A 29 5.41 5.48 -5.99
CA ILE A 29 4.30 6.27 -5.45
C ILE A 29 3.23 5.34 -4.90
N ARG A 30 2.44 5.80 -3.92
CA ARG A 30 1.26 5.09 -3.43
C ARG A 30 0.00 5.82 -3.83
N VAL A 31 -0.81 5.22 -4.67
CA VAL A 31 -2.05 5.79 -5.19
C VAL A 31 -3.26 5.20 -4.47
N GLU A 32 -3.92 5.99 -3.64
CA GLU A 32 -5.02 5.53 -2.78
C GLU A 32 -6.36 5.34 -3.50
N ALA A 33 -6.55 5.95 -4.67
CA ALA A 33 -7.71 5.73 -5.54
C ALA A 33 -7.22 5.52 -6.98
N PHE A 34 -6.81 4.32 -7.30
CA PHE A 34 -6.23 4.02 -8.61
C PHE A 34 -7.32 3.68 -9.64
N VAL A 35 -8.14 2.67 -9.37
CA VAL A 35 -9.19 2.20 -10.29
C VAL A 35 -10.61 2.37 -9.76
N GLU A 36 -10.77 2.77 -8.49
CA GLU A 36 -12.08 2.89 -7.84
C GLU A 36 -12.45 4.35 -7.59
N ASN A 37 -13.65 4.77 -8.02
CA ASN A 37 -14.25 5.99 -7.52
C ASN A 37 -14.85 5.75 -6.13
N ARG A 38 -14.54 6.61 -5.18
CA ARG A 38 -14.88 6.41 -3.77
C ARG A 38 -15.43 7.70 -3.15
N ALA A 39 -16.13 7.60 -2.03
CA ALA A 39 -16.57 8.74 -1.24
C ALA A 39 -16.13 8.61 0.22
N GLY A 40 -15.79 9.72 0.84
CA GLY A 40 -15.37 9.78 2.23
C GLY A 40 -15.57 11.16 2.84
N ALA A 41 -15.00 11.40 4.01
CA ALA A 41 -15.07 12.71 4.68
C ALA A 41 -14.47 13.86 3.85
N HIS A 42 -13.66 13.53 2.86
CA HIS A 42 -13.01 14.48 1.93
C HIS A 42 -13.81 14.74 0.65
N GLY A 43 -15.05 14.23 0.57
CA GLY A 43 -15.87 14.27 -0.64
C GLY A 43 -15.64 13.07 -1.55
N VAL A 44 -15.78 13.30 -2.87
CA VAL A 44 -15.54 12.26 -3.88
C VAL A 44 -14.06 12.17 -4.22
N VAL A 45 -13.56 10.94 -4.22
CA VAL A 45 -12.20 10.59 -4.64
C VAL A 45 -12.32 9.84 -5.96
N TYR A 46 -11.65 10.35 -7.00
CA TYR A 46 -11.74 9.82 -8.35
C TYR A 46 -10.65 8.79 -8.63
N ALA A 47 -11.00 7.80 -9.46
CA ALA A 47 -10.03 6.86 -10.01
C ALA A 47 -9.04 7.60 -10.92
N THR A 48 -7.74 7.42 -10.67
CA THR A 48 -6.69 8.20 -11.32
C THR A 48 -5.82 7.40 -12.30
N ALA A 49 -6.10 6.11 -12.51
CA ALA A 49 -5.28 5.23 -13.34
C ALA A 49 -5.08 5.80 -14.76
N ALA A 50 -6.16 6.22 -15.43
CA ALA A 50 -6.07 6.74 -16.78
C ALA A 50 -5.26 8.06 -16.87
N GLU A 51 -5.37 8.92 -15.87
CA GLU A 51 -4.59 10.16 -15.78
C GLU A 51 -3.12 9.85 -15.54
N LEU A 52 -2.82 8.99 -14.58
CA LEU A 52 -1.45 8.59 -14.25
C LEU A 52 -0.74 7.92 -15.42
N MET A 53 -1.45 7.06 -16.19
CA MET A 53 -0.87 6.45 -17.38
C MET A 53 -0.53 7.48 -18.46
N ARG A 54 -1.35 8.52 -18.63
CA ARG A 54 -1.02 9.65 -19.53
C ARG A 54 0.20 10.42 -19.03
N LEU A 55 0.29 10.70 -17.74
CA LEU A 55 1.45 11.38 -17.14
C LEU A 55 2.72 10.53 -17.29
N LYS A 56 2.66 9.23 -17.05
CA LYS A 56 3.78 8.29 -17.24
C LYS A 56 4.27 8.25 -18.69
N ALA A 57 3.35 8.35 -19.64
CA ALA A 57 3.71 8.41 -21.06
C ALA A 57 4.36 9.75 -21.46
N LEU A 58 3.90 10.87 -20.88
CA LEU A 58 4.45 12.21 -21.16
C LEU A 58 5.78 12.46 -20.43
N TYR A 59 5.92 11.93 -19.22
CA TYR A 59 7.08 12.08 -18.35
C TYR A 59 7.55 10.70 -17.88
N PRO A 60 8.26 9.94 -18.73
CA PRO A 60 8.71 8.58 -18.40
C PRO A 60 9.59 8.54 -17.16
N SER A 61 9.35 7.58 -16.29
CA SER A 61 10.13 7.34 -15.08
C SER A 61 10.07 5.85 -14.71
N GLU A 62 11.12 5.36 -14.07
CA GLU A 62 11.19 4.01 -13.46
C GLU A 62 10.46 3.94 -12.11
N THR A 63 9.72 4.99 -11.75
CA THR A 63 8.92 5.04 -10.52
C THR A 63 7.78 4.03 -10.61
N MET A 64 7.73 3.11 -9.65
CA MET A 64 6.68 2.08 -9.54
C MET A 64 5.38 2.68 -8.99
N ILE A 65 4.25 2.06 -9.35
CA ILE A 65 2.91 2.43 -8.91
C ILE A 65 2.40 1.39 -7.94
N PHE A 66 2.23 1.77 -6.68
CA PHE A 66 1.62 0.94 -5.65
C PHE A 66 0.18 1.40 -5.44
N ALA A 67 -0.78 0.58 -5.88
CA ALA A 67 -2.20 0.94 -5.92
C ALA A 67 -2.97 0.37 -4.72
N ASP A 68 -3.67 1.22 -3.97
CA ASP A 68 -4.60 0.74 -2.96
C ASP A 68 -5.80 0.07 -3.63
N ILE A 69 -6.19 -1.07 -3.09
CA ILE A 69 -7.46 -1.74 -3.36
C ILE A 69 -8.33 -1.58 -2.11
N ASN A 70 -9.54 -1.10 -2.30
CA ASN A 70 -10.48 -0.83 -1.21
C ASN A 70 -9.93 0.14 -0.14
N ALA A 71 -9.51 1.34 -0.57
CA ALA A 71 -8.83 2.33 0.26
C ALA A 71 -9.60 2.69 1.54
N LYS A 72 -8.90 2.67 2.68
CA LYS A 72 -9.45 3.02 4.01
C LYS A 72 -10.06 4.42 4.05
N HIS A 73 -10.93 4.66 5.03
CA HIS A 73 -11.64 5.93 5.24
C HIS A 73 -12.58 6.37 4.11
N THR A 74 -12.83 5.49 3.17
CA THR A 74 -13.71 5.74 2.03
C THR A 74 -14.66 4.57 1.80
N THR A 75 -15.76 4.85 1.08
CA THR A 75 -16.72 3.84 0.62
C THR A 75 -16.74 3.86 -0.91
N PRO A 76 -16.70 2.70 -1.59
CA PRO A 76 -16.80 2.65 -3.04
C PRO A 76 -18.15 3.22 -3.51
N LEU A 77 -18.16 3.92 -4.64
CA LEU A 77 -19.38 4.43 -5.26
C LEU A 77 -20.10 3.38 -6.11
N THR A 78 -19.41 2.29 -6.42
CA THR A 78 -19.94 1.13 -7.13
C THR A 78 -19.84 -0.10 -6.27
N ASN A 79 -20.76 -1.03 -6.40
CA ASN A 79 -20.71 -2.31 -5.68
C ASN A 79 -19.97 -3.36 -6.54
N GLN A 80 -18.70 -3.07 -6.89
CA GLN A 80 -17.88 -4.03 -7.63
C GLN A 80 -17.15 -5.00 -6.68
N PRO A 81 -16.96 -6.25 -7.07
CA PRO A 81 -16.19 -7.21 -6.27
C PRO A 81 -14.71 -6.83 -6.25
N ILE A 82 -14.01 -7.19 -5.20
CA ILE A 82 -12.57 -6.92 -5.04
C ILE A 82 -11.75 -7.50 -6.20
N SER A 83 -12.16 -8.65 -6.72
CA SER A 83 -11.53 -9.31 -7.86
C SER A 83 -11.50 -8.44 -9.13
N LEU A 84 -12.55 -7.65 -9.37
CA LEU A 84 -12.56 -6.72 -10.49
C LEU A 84 -11.57 -5.57 -10.28
N SER A 85 -11.56 -4.96 -9.10
CA SER A 85 -10.60 -3.89 -8.75
C SER A 85 -9.15 -4.37 -8.87
N VAL A 86 -8.85 -5.59 -8.43
CA VAL A 86 -7.51 -6.20 -8.57
C VAL A 86 -7.13 -6.35 -10.03
N LYS A 87 -8.00 -6.92 -10.84
CA LYS A 87 -7.76 -7.12 -12.26
C LYS A 87 -7.53 -5.79 -12.98
N GLU A 88 -8.43 -4.83 -12.78
CA GLU A 88 -8.31 -3.49 -13.37
C GLU A 88 -7.03 -2.76 -12.95
N ALA A 89 -6.62 -2.86 -11.68
CA ALA A 89 -5.40 -2.24 -11.20
C ALA A 89 -4.15 -2.81 -11.90
N ILE A 90 -4.08 -4.14 -12.05
CA ILE A 90 -2.98 -4.81 -12.75
C ILE A 90 -2.99 -4.43 -14.25
N GLU A 91 -4.14 -4.49 -14.91
CA GLU A 91 -4.29 -4.12 -16.32
C GLU A 91 -3.95 -2.64 -16.57
N CYS A 92 -4.21 -1.77 -15.61
CA CYS A 92 -3.84 -0.35 -15.66
C CYS A 92 -2.39 -0.08 -15.23
N GLY A 93 -1.58 -1.10 -14.96
CA GLY A 93 -0.14 -0.97 -14.75
C GLY A 93 0.28 -0.70 -13.31
N ALA A 94 -0.47 -1.19 -12.31
CA ALA A 94 0.01 -1.24 -10.94
C ALA A 94 1.17 -2.23 -10.81
N ASP A 95 2.27 -1.80 -10.21
CA ASP A 95 3.45 -2.62 -9.93
C ASP A 95 3.33 -3.39 -8.60
N ALA A 96 2.47 -2.92 -7.69
CA ALA A 96 2.09 -3.63 -6.47
C ALA A 96 0.68 -3.22 -6.03
N LEU A 97 0.01 -4.08 -5.28
CA LEU A 97 -1.31 -3.81 -4.70
C LEU A 97 -1.18 -3.58 -3.19
N ILE A 98 -1.93 -2.63 -2.67
CA ILE A 98 -1.98 -2.33 -1.24
C ILE A 98 -3.37 -2.63 -0.71
N LEU A 99 -3.47 -3.57 0.22
CA LEU A 99 -4.71 -3.87 0.94
C LEU A 99 -4.72 -3.13 2.26
N THR A 100 -5.80 -2.41 2.53
CA THR A 100 -5.98 -1.67 3.79
C THR A 100 -7.18 -2.21 4.56
N GLY A 101 -7.17 -2.04 5.90
CA GLY A 101 -8.39 -2.18 6.69
C GLY A 101 -9.31 -0.97 6.50
N THR A 102 -10.46 -0.99 7.16
CA THR A 102 -11.47 0.08 7.04
C THR A 102 -11.02 1.43 7.59
N ARG A 103 -10.07 1.44 8.53
CA ARG A 103 -9.52 2.64 9.19
C ARG A 103 -8.04 2.48 9.53
N THR A 104 -7.39 3.60 9.87
CA THR A 104 -6.00 3.57 10.38
C THR A 104 -5.89 2.67 11.62
N GLY A 105 -4.91 1.77 11.62
CA GLY A 105 -4.70 0.82 12.72
C GLY A 105 -5.59 -0.43 12.68
N VAL A 106 -6.55 -0.51 11.77
CA VAL A 106 -7.35 -1.71 11.52
C VAL A 106 -6.69 -2.52 10.40
N ASN A 107 -6.55 -3.84 10.61
CA ASN A 107 -5.94 -4.73 9.63
C ASN A 107 -6.90 -4.98 8.47
N PRO A 108 -6.38 -5.30 7.27
CA PRO A 108 -7.17 -5.94 6.21
C PRO A 108 -7.78 -7.26 6.71
N CYS A 109 -8.91 -7.63 6.14
CA CYS A 109 -9.51 -8.95 6.37
C CYS A 109 -8.58 -10.02 5.77
N ILE A 110 -8.41 -11.15 6.44
CA ILE A 110 -7.55 -12.22 5.94
C ILE A 110 -8.17 -12.85 4.70
N GLU A 111 -9.48 -12.97 4.67
CA GLU A 111 -10.24 -13.49 3.54
C GLU A 111 -9.99 -12.67 2.28
N ASP A 112 -9.98 -11.33 2.39
CA ASP A 112 -9.65 -10.42 1.28
C ASP A 112 -8.21 -10.63 0.79
N ILE A 113 -7.26 -10.83 1.72
CA ILE A 113 -5.85 -11.05 1.36
C ILE A 113 -5.69 -12.37 0.60
N VAL A 114 -6.35 -13.43 1.07
CA VAL A 114 -6.31 -14.75 0.40
C VAL A 114 -6.94 -14.65 -0.98
N GLU A 115 -8.13 -14.04 -1.10
CA GLU A 115 -8.80 -13.83 -2.39
C GLU A 115 -7.89 -13.06 -3.37
N VAL A 116 -7.29 -11.96 -2.93
CA VAL A 116 -6.39 -11.16 -3.79
C VAL A 116 -5.15 -11.96 -4.18
N LYS A 117 -4.58 -12.75 -3.26
CA LYS A 117 -3.40 -13.57 -3.54
C LYS A 117 -3.67 -14.66 -4.58
N GLU A 118 -4.86 -15.22 -4.59
CA GLU A 118 -5.28 -16.20 -5.61
C GLU A 118 -5.45 -15.55 -7.00
N LEU A 119 -5.76 -14.26 -7.04
CA LEU A 119 -5.96 -13.51 -8.28
C LEU A 119 -4.65 -12.92 -8.85
N THR A 120 -3.60 -12.85 -8.05
CA THR A 120 -2.31 -12.27 -8.43
C THR A 120 -1.25 -13.36 -8.55
N SER A 121 -0.66 -13.55 -9.74
CA SER A 121 0.46 -14.49 -9.93
C SER A 121 1.79 -13.86 -9.50
N ASP A 122 2.10 -12.68 -10.06
CA ASP A 122 3.41 -12.04 -9.94
C ASP A 122 3.36 -10.63 -9.33
N THR A 123 2.16 -10.05 -9.15
CA THR A 123 2.02 -8.70 -8.59
C THR A 123 2.10 -8.75 -7.07
N PRO A 124 3.09 -8.09 -6.43
CA PRO A 124 3.25 -8.09 -4.98
C PRO A 124 2.06 -7.48 -4.26
N ILE A 125 1.74 -8.06 -3.08
CA ILE A 125 0.69 -7.58 -2.18
C ILE A 125 1.33 -6.99 -0.93
N LEU A 126 0.99 -5.73 -0.64
CA LEU A 126 1.40 -5.03 0.56
C LEU A 126 0.21 -4.76 1.48
N LEU A 127 0.42 -4.84 2.79
CA LEU A 127 -0.60 -4.49 3.78
C LEU A 127 -0.44 -3.03 4.19
N GLY A 128 -1.45 -2.20 3.94
CA GLY A 128 -1.37 -0.73 4.09
C GLY A 128 -1.79 -0.20 5.46
N SER A 129 -2.23 -1.06 6.40
CA SER A 129 -2.65 -0.62 7.74
C SER A 129 -2.68 -1.75 8.76
N GLY A 130 -2.65 -1.36 10.05
CA GLY A 130 -2.90 -2.24 11.20
C GLY A 130 -1.78 -3.21 11.57
N ILE A 131 -0.72 -3.30 10.79
CA ILE A 131 0.38 -4.22 11.09
C ILE A 131 1.25 -3.68 12.21
N ASN A 132 1.52 -4.56 13.18
CA ASN A 132 2.29 -4.27 14.38
C ASN A 132 3.04 -5.53 14.84
N MET A 133 3.78 -5.41 15.94
CA MET A 133 4.58 -6.52 16.49
C MET A 133 3.78 -7.77 16.82
N ALA A 134 2.55 -7.61 17.30
CA ALA A 134 1.74 -8.75 17.77
C ALA A 134 1.14 -9.56 16.63
N ASN A 135 0.99 -8.95 15.44
CA ASN A 135 0.33 -9.60 14.31
C ASN A 135 1.22 -9.77 13.06
N ALA A 136 2.39 -9.15 13.00
CA ALA A 136 3.26 -9.21 11.83
C ALA A 136 3.57 -10.65 11.38
N ALA A 137 3.85 -11.55 12.30
CA ALA A 137 4.13 -12.96 12.00
C ALA A 137 2.94 -13.66 11.34
N LYS A 138 1.71 -13.35 11.76
CA LYS A 138 0.48 -13.94 11.19
C LYS A 138 0.28 -13.56 9.71
N TYR A 139 0.65 -12.33 9.34
CA TYR A 139 0.47 -11.82 7.98
C TYR A 139 1.68 -12.08 7.07
N TYR A 140 2.80 -12.50 7.65
CA TYR A 140 4.05 -12.70 6.92
C TYR A 140 3.94 -13.70 5.75
N GLU A 141 3.14 -14.74 5.91
CA GLU A 141 2.93 -15.78 4.89
C GLU A 141 1.90 -15.37 3.83
N SER A 142 1.09 -14.38 4.14
CA SER A 142 -0.04 -13.99 3.30
C SER A 142 0.24 -12.77 2.40
N ALA A 143 1.31 -12.01 2.67
CA ALA A 143 1.63 -10.79 1.92
C ALA A 143 3.15 -10.63 1.75
N ASP A 144 3.55 -9.93 0.69
CA ASP A 144 4.95 -9.72 0.31
C ASP A 144 5.61 -8.59 1.11
N GLY A 145 4.82 -7.74 1.76
CA GLY A 145 5.30 -6.64 2.57
C GLY A 145 4.21 -5.89 3.32
N ALA A 146 4.59 -4.84 4.05
CA ALA A 146 3.64 -4.00 4.76
C ALA A 146 4.14 -2.56 4.92
N ILE A 147 3.20 -1.62 5.01
CA ILE A 147 3.44 -0.23 5.39
C ILE A 147 3.19 -0.10 6.89
N ILE A 148 4.24 0.21 7.64
CA ILE A 148 4.20 0.31 9.10
C ILE A 148 4.31 1.78 9.49
N GLY A 149 3.33 2.29 10.18
CA GLY A 149 3.27 3.69 10.63
C GLY A 149 3.21 3.83 12.15
N SER A 150 2.01 3.98 12.68
CA SER A 150 1.76 4.31 14.09
C SER A 150 2.42 3.36 15.09
N SER A 151 2.49 2.05 14.79
CA SER A 151 3.12 1.08 15.70
C SER A 151 4.61 1.31 15.95
N LEU A 152 5.31 2.03 15.08
CA LEU A 152 6.72 2.39 15.23
C LEU A 152 6.92 3.73 15.95
N LYS A 153 5.85 4.42 16.29
CA LYS A 153 5.89 5.70 17.01
C LYS A 153 5.78 5.51 18.51
N GLU A 154 6.20 6.52 19.27
CA GLU A 154 6.07 6.55 20.73
C GLU A 154 4.62 6.27 21.13
N ASP A 155 4.42 5.34 22.06
CA ASP A 155 3.11 4.85 22.55
C ASP A 155 2.13 4.34 21.47
N GLY A 156 2.59 4.16 20.22
CA GLY A 156 1.72 3.81 19.10
C GLY A 156 0.85 4.96 18.60
N ASP A 157 1.12 6.18 19.03
CA ASP A 157 0.36 7.38 18.70
C ASP A 157 0.82 7.96 17.35
N VAL A 158 -0.13 8.13 16.42
CA VAL A 158 0.13 8.65 15.07
C VAL A 158 0.71 10.06 15.06
N PHE A 159 0.48 10.85 16.09
CA PHE A 159 0.97 12.24 16.20
C PHE A 159 2.35 12.35 16.86
N LYS A 160 2.86 11.27 17.46
CA LYS A 160 4.17 11.24 18.11
C LYS A 160 5.31 10.93 17.14
N ARG A 161 6.53 11.03 17.63
CA ARG A 161 7.76 10.76 16.87
C ARG A 161 7.96 9.25 16.67
N ILE A 162 8.79 8.90 15.71
CA ILE A 162 9.29 7.53 15.55
C ILE A 162 10.16 7.18 16.75
N ASP A 163 9.90 6.02 17.34
CA ASP A 163 10.70 5.43 18.43
C ASP A 163 11.71 4.43 17.82
N GLU A 164 12.98 4.77 17.92
CA GLU A 164 14.07 3.96 17.38
C GLU A 164 14.11 2.54 17.98
N SER A 165 13.79 2.39 19.25
CA SER A 165 13.76 1.08 19.91
C SER A 165 12.64 0.20 19.35
N ARG A 166 11.46 0.78 19.08
CA ARG A 166 10.35 0.08 18.43
C ARG A 166 10.72 -0.37 17.01
N VAL A 167 11.38 0.51 16.25
CA VAL A 167 11.87 0.15 14.91
C VAL A 167 12.84 -1.02 14.98
N LYS A 168 13.88 -0.95 15.82
CA LYS A 168 14.86 -2.02 15.98
C LYS A 168 14.22 -3.35 16.40
N PHE A 169 13.30 -3.29 17.33
CA PHE A 169 12.59 -4.48 17.81
C PHE A 169 11.71 -5.09 16.71
N PHE A 170 10.97 -4.26 15.99
CA PHE A 170 10.15 -4.72 14.86
C PHE A 170 11.01 -5.39 13.77
N MET A 171 12.08 -4.74 13.34
CA MET A 171 12.97 -5.29 12.31
C MET A 171 13.62 -6.60 12.73
N LYS A 172 13.97 -6.75 14.03
CA LYS A 172 14.49 -8.02 14.56
C LYS A 172 13.44 -9.14 14.46
N ALA A 173 12.18 -8.86 14.77
CA ALA A 173 11.12 -9.86 14.69
C ALA A 173 10.84 -10.27 13.23
N VAL A 174 10.74 -9.31 12.32
CA VAL A 174 10.56 -9.61 10.89
C VAL A 174 11.75 -10.39 10.33
N GLY A 175 12.97 -10.04 10.68
CA GLY A 175 14.18 -10.78 10.29
C GLY A 175 14.17 -12.23 10.77
N SER A 176 13.62 -12.50 11.94
CA SER A 176 13.46 -13.87 12.47
C SER A 176 12.41 -14.67 11.68
N CYS A 177 11.32 -14.03 11.23
CA CYS A 177 10.32 -14.67 10.35
C CYS A 177 10.93 -15.03 8.98
N GLN A 178 11.74 -14.15 8.40
CA GLN A 178 12.41 -14.40 7.12
C GLN A 178 13.39 -15.57 7.18
N SER A 179 14.13 -15.71 8.28
CA SER A 179 15.07 -16.81 8.45
C SER A 179 14.36 -18.16 8.64
N TYR A 180 13.21 -18.16 9.31
CA TYR A 180 12.39 -19.36 9.48
C TYR A 180 11.77 -19.84 8.16
N ALA A 181 11.21 -18.94 7.36
CA ALA A 181 10.63 -19.27 6.06
C ALA A 181 11.68 -19.87 5.09
N LYS A 182 12.90 -19.31 5.05
CA LYS A 182 14.01 -19.83 4.24
C LYS A 182 14.56 -21.19 4.70
N SER A 183 14.28 -21.61 5.92
CA SER A 183 14.70 -22.92 6.43
C SER A 183 13.71 -24.04 6.10
N GLN A 184 12.52 -23.69 5.58
CA GLN A 184 11.47 -24.64 5.20
C GLN A 184 11.30 -24.80 3.67
N SER A 185 11.94 -23.97 2.88
CA SER A 185 12.04 -24.03 1.42
C SER A 185 13.32 -24.74 0.97
#